data_965ef5742d31b09faa5c2536273c0dca
#
_entry.id   965ef5742d31b09faa5c2536273c0dca
#
_cell.length_a   1.000
_cell.length_b   1.000
_cell.length_c   1.000
_cell.angle_alpha   90.00
_cell.angle_beta   90.00
_cell.angle_gamma   90.00
#
_symmetry.space_group_name_H-M   'P 1'
#
loop_
_entity.id
_entity.type
_entity.pdbx_description
1 polymer ?
#
loop_
_entity_poly.entity_id
_entity_poly.type
_entity_poly.pdbx_seq_one_letter_code
_entity_poly.pdbx_strand_id
1 'polypeptide(L)'
;MEQIFFYIFAIVAVASAIAVISVRNPVHSAMYLIVCFLQVAAIFILLRSPFLAAVQVFIYVGAVMVLFLFAVMVLDIGKESFGEHMHSQAIPAGIVVLGLLAVVGWLITKGRITVPLGKYTEEVLTKNTEVVGKSLYTQYIFPFEVVSLLLLVALVGAIVLVMKERGKGAGSSRP
;
A
#
# COMPACT_ATOMS: atom_id res chain seq x y z
N MET A 1 10.70 11.59 22.85
CA MET A 1 9.27 11.26 22.74
C MET A 1 8.95 10.70 21.34
N GLU A 2 9.35 11.35 20.25
CA GLU A 2 9.07 10.91 18.87
C GLU A 2 9.59 9.49 18.58
N GLN A 3 10.77 9.12 19.05
CA GLN A 3 11.33 7.77 18.87
C GLN A 3 10.48 6.66 19.50
N ILE A 4 9.88 6.93 20.67
CA ILE A 4 9.03 5.95 21.35
C ILE A 4 7.77 5.70 20.52
N PHE A 5 7.12 6.75 20.04
CA PHE A 5 5.95 6.61 19.16
C PHE A 5 6.30 5.91 17.86
N PHE A 6 7.48 6.20 17.30
CA PHE A 6 7.94 5.49 16.09
C PHE A 6 8.03 3.98 16.33
N TYR A 7 8.66 3.54 17.41
CA TYR A 7 8.77 2.10 17.70
C TYR A 7 7.41 1.46 17.97
N ILE A 8 6.50 2.15 18.62
CA ILE A 8 5.14 1.64 18.86
C ILE A 8 4.43 1.41 17.51
N PHE A 9 4.38 2.41 16.64
CA PHE A 9 3.74 2.29 15.33
C PHE A 9 4.44 1.26 14.42
N ALA A 10 5.77 1.21 14.46
CA ALA A 10 6.54 0.22 13.69
C ALA A 10 6.25 -1.22 14.14
N ILE A 11 6.22 -1.48 15.46
CA ILE A 11 5.91 -2.81 16.00
C ILE A 11 4.49 -3.21 15.62
N VAL A 12 3.51 -2.33 15.77
CA VAL A 12 2.12 -2.61 15.41
C VAL A 12 1.98 -2.83 13.90
N ALA A 13 2.70 -2.06 13.07
CA ALA A 13 2.73 -2.25 11.61
C ALA A 13 3.27 -3.64 11.24
N VAL A 14 4.39 -4.05 11.82
CA VAL A 14 5.00 -5.37 11.56
C VAL A 14 4.08 -6.49 12.08
N ALA A 15 3.52 -6.36 13.27
CA ALA A 15 2.62 -7.34 13.83
C ALA A 15 1.35 -7.52 12.98
N SER A 16 0.75 -6.41 12.52
CA SER A 16 -0.40 -6.45 11.63
C SER A 16 -0.05 -7.03 10.26
N ALA A 17 1.12 -6.72 9.69
CA ALA A 17 1.60 -7.30 8.44
C ALA A 17 1.79 -8.84 8.53
N ILE A 18 2.32 -9.34 9.66
CA ILE A 18 2.42 -10.77 9.92
C ILE A 18 1.02 -11.38 10.05
N ALA A 19 0.08 -10.71 10.72
CA ALA A 19 -1.29 -11.17 10.85
C ALA A 19 -2.00 -11.28 9.48
N VAL A 20 -1.74 -10.35 8.53
CA VAL A 20 -2.28 -10.39 7.16
C VAL A 20 -2.00 -11.73 6.48
N ILE A 21 -0.77 -12.24 6.57
CA ILE A 21 -0.35 -13.48 5.91
C ILE A 21 -0.68 -14.74 6.73
N SER A 22 -0.92 -14.60 8.04
CA SER A 22 -1.17 -15.73 8.93
C SER A 22 -2.64 -16.12 9.01
N VAL A 23 -3.54 -15.19 8.76
CA VAL A 23 -4.99 -15.41 8.90
C VAL A 23 -5.56 -16.04 7.63
N ARG A 24 -6.33 -17.13 7.80
CA ARG A 24 -6.95 -17.85 6.68
C ARG A 24 -8.16 -17.15 6.08
N ASN A 25 -8.85 -16.33 6.86
CA ASN A 25 -10.04 -15.62 6.38
C ASN A 25 -9.61 -14.33 5.65
N PRO A 26 -9.89 -14.21 4.33
CA PRO A 26 -9.44 -13.08 3.54
C PRO A 26 -10.03 -11.73 3.98
N VAL A 27 -11.23 -11.72 4.57
CA VAL A 27 -11.82 -10.50 5.13
C VAL A 27 -11.07 -10.03 6.36
N HIS A 28 -10.71 -10.95 7.27
CA HIS A 28 -9.88 -10.60 8.43
C HIS A 28 -8.47 -10.17 8.01
N SER A 29 -7.88 -10.82 6.99
CA SER A 29 -6.60 -10.40 6.42
C SER A 29 -6.66 -8.97 5.91
N ALA A 30 -7.72 -8.60 5.16
CA ALA A 30 -7.93 -7.24 4.69
C ALA A 30 -8.06 -6.23 5.85
N MET A 31 -8.74 -6.60 6.94
CA MET A 31 -8.84 -5.73 8.13
C MET A 31 -7.47 -5.48 8.79
N TYR A 32 -6.61 -6.50 8.91
CA TYR A 32 -5.25 -6.33 9.41
C TYR A 32 -4.39 -5.46 8.48
N LEU A 33 -4.61 -5.55 7.15
CA LEU A 33 -3.93 -4.72 6.18
C LEU A 33 -4.33 -3.24 6.31
N ILE A 34 -5.61 -2.95 6.59
CA ILE A 34 -6.07 -1.59 6.92
C ILE A 34 -5.34 -1.06 8.16
N VAL A 35 -5.24 -1.87 9.22
CA VAL A 35 -4.52 -1.48 10.44
C VAL A 35 -3.05 -1.19 10.12
N CYS A 36 -2.40 -2.03 9.31
CA CYS A 36 -1.02 -1.82 8.87
C CYS A 36 -0.86 -0.46 8.14
N PHE A 37 -1.73 -0.15 7.19
CA PHE A 37 -1.67 1.11 6.44
C PHE A 37 -1.94 2.34 7.31
N LEU A 38 -2.79 2.24 8.31
CA LEU A 38 -2.99 3.31 9.30
C LEU A 38 -1.72 3.57 10.12
N GLN A 39 -0.98 2.53 10.49
CA GLN A 39 0.31 2.72 11.19
C GLN A 39 1.33 3.40 10.27
N VAL A 40 1.36 3.05 8.99
CA VAL A 40 2.23 3.72 8.00
C VAL A 40 1.86 5.21 7.88
N ALA A 41 0.57 5.55 7.85
CA ALA A 41 0.13 6.95 7.86
C ALA A 41 0.59 7.70 9.12
N ALA A 42 0.50 7.05 10.30
CA ALA A 42 1.01 7.63 11.56
C ALA A 42 2.52 7.87 11.51
N ILE A 43 3.29 6.94 10.92
CA ILE A 43 4.73 7.11 10.71
C ILE A 43 5.02 8.30 9.77
N PHE A 44 4.23 8.51 8.71
CA PHE A 44 4.38 9.69 7.85
C PHE A 44 4.15 11.01 8.61
N ILE A 45 3.21 11.05 9.56
CA ILE A 45 3.02 12.21 10.43
C ILE A 45 4.26 12.46 11.30
N LEU A 46 4.84 11.41 11.89
CA LEU A 46 6.09 11.52 12.67
C LEU A 46 7.27 12.01 11.81
N LEU A 47 7.29 11.64 10.54
CA LEU A 47 8.30 12.10 9.56
C LEU A 47 8.03 13.53 9.04
N ARG A 48 7.12 14.29 9.66
CA ARG A 48 6.76 15.65 9.23
C ARG A 48 6.25 15.72 7.78
N SER A 49 5.58 14.66 7.31
CA SER A 49 5.02 14.55 5.96
C SER A 49 3.49 14.42 5.99
N PRO A 50 2.73 15.43 6.45
CA PRO A 50 1.28 15.33 6.64
C PRO A 50 0.53 15.11 5.32
N PHE A 51 1.04 15.63 4.21
CA PHE A 51 0.45 15.39 2.88
C PHE A 51 0.49 13.89 2.51
N LEU A 52 1.64 13.22 2.70
CA LEU A 52 1.75 11.80 2.44
C LEU A 52 0.86 10.97 3.37
N ALA A 53 0.75 11.36 4.63
CA ALA A 53 -0.14 10.71 5.57
C ALA A 53 -1.61 10.81 5.13
N ALA A 54 -2.04 11.98 4.67
CA ALA A 54 -3.39 12.17 4.14
C ALA A 54 -3.64 11.30 2.89
N VAL A 55 -2.72 11.30 1.94
CA VAL A 55 -2.79 10.45 0.73
C VAL A 55 -2.84 8.96 1.10
N GLN A 56 -2.03 8.52 2.07
CA GLN A 56 -2.04 7.14 2.57
C GLN A 56 -3.43 6.73 3.08
N VAL A 57 -4.07 7.59 3.88
CA VAL A 57 -5.41 7.31 4.42
C VAL A 57 -6.48 7.36 3.33
N PHE A 58 -6.52 8.41 2.51
CA PHE A 58 -7.59 8.58 1.52
C PHE A 58 -7.51 7.56 0.38
N ILE A 59 -6.33 7.29 -0.14
CA ILE A 59 -6.17 6.42 -1.31
C ILE A 59 -6.01 4.97 -0.86
N TYR A 60 -5.03 4.66 0.00
CA TYR A 60 -4.77 3.26 0.36
C TYR A 60 -5.84 2.69 1.29
N VAL A 61 -6.16 3.37 2.38
CA VAL A 61 -7.16 2.89 3.33
C VAL A 61 -8.58 3.13 2.80
N GLY A 62 -8.86 4.32 2.26
CA GLY A 62 -10.19 4.71 1.83
C GLY A 62 -10.63 4.11 0.50
N ALA A 63 -9.85 4.26 -0.57
CA ALA A 63 -10.27 3.81 -1.90
C ALA A 63 -9.86 2.36 -2.18
N VAL A 64 -8.56 2.05 -2.09
CA VAL A 64 -8.02 0.76 -2.52
C VAL A 64 -8.45 -0.37 -1.59
N MET A 65 -8.34 -0.18 -0.27
CA MET A 65 -8.67 -1.24 0.69
C MET A 65 -10.16 -1.49 0.81
N VAL A 66 -10.99 -0.45 0.71
CA VAL A 66 -12.45 -0.63 0.70
C VAL A 66 -12.88 -1.37 -0.55
N LEU A 67 -12.32 -1.03 -1.73
CA LEU A 67 -12.58 -1.77 -2.96
C LEU A 67 -12.12 -3.23 -2.86
N PHE A 68 -10.92 -3.46 -2.32
CA PHE A 68 -10.37 -4.80 -2.11
C PHE A 68 -11.23 -5.62 -1.16
N LEU A 69 -11.65 -5.06 -0.03
CA LEU A 69 -12.52 -5.71 0.94
C LEU A 69 -13.88 -6.07 0.31
N PHE A 70 -14.46 -5.17 -0.48
CA PHE A 70 -15.68 -5.44 -1.21
C PHE A 70 -15.48 -6.56 -2.23
N ALA A 71 -14.40 -6.53 -3.02
CA ALA A 71 -14.11 -7.58 -4.00
C ALA A 71 -13.94 -8.96 -3.35
N VAL A 72 -13.22 -9.04 -2.23
CA VAL A 72 -13.00 -10.29 -1.49
C VAL A 72 -14.29 -10.80 -0.85
N MET A 73 -15.19 -9.91 -0.43
CA MET A 73 -16.48 -10.30 0.14
C MET A 73 -17.44 -10.83 -0.94
N VAL A 74 -17.39 -10.27 -2.16
CA VAL A 74 -18.24 -10.72 -3.28
C VAL A 74 -17.71 -12.00 -3.92
N LEU A 75 -16.39 -12.13 -4.03
CA LEU A 75 -15.75 -13.35 -4.48
C LEU A 75 -15.82 -14.36 -3.31
N ASP A 76 -16.77 -15.30 -3.39
CA ASP A 76 -16.74 -16.50 -2.55
C ASP A 76 -15.51 -17.33 -2.97
N ILE A 77 -14.36 -16.97 -2.41
CA ILE A 77 -13.12 -17.73 -2.58
C ILE A 77 -13.34 -19.01 -1.78
N GLY A 78 -14.03 -19.95 -2.45
CA GLY A 78 -14.34 -21.25 -1.92
C GLY A 78 -13.10 -21.87 -1.29
N LYS A 79 -13.34 -22.72 -0.32
CA LYS A 79 -12.38 -23.51 0.45
C LYS A 79 -11.53 -24.40 -0.47
N GLU A 80 -10.77 -23.80 -1.40
CA GLU A 80 -9.72 -24.55 -2.08
C GLU A 80 -8.70 -24.96 -1.03
N SER A 81 -8.59 -26.25 -0.89
CA SER A 81 -7.64 -26.95 -0.02
C SER A 81 -6.21 -26.57 -0.39
N PHE A 82 -5.69 -25.51 0.21
CA PHE A 82 -4.27 -25.14 0.12
C PHE A 82 -3.34 -26.13 0.84
N GLY A 83 -3.75 -27.42 0.92
CA GLY A 83 -3.21 -28.36 1.89
C GLY A 83 -1.93 -29.10 1.54
N GLU A 84 -1.51 -29.27 0.30
CA GLU A 84 -0.53 -30.34 0.03
C GLU A 84 0.79 -29.95 -0.61
N HIS A 85 0.95 -28.77 -1.19
CA HIS A 85 2.22 -28.43 -1.90
C HIS A 85 3.13 -27.43 -1.17
N MET A 86 2.73 -26.85 -0.05
CA MET A 86 3.51 -25.80 0.63
C MET A 86 4.72 -26.31 1.44
N HIS A 87 4.78 -27.61 1.77
CA HIS A 87 5.85 -28.13 2.64
C HIS A 87 7.22 -28.28 1.93
N SER A 88 7.20 -28.55 0.64
CA SER A 88 8.42 -28.80 -0.14
C SER A 88 9.20 -27.51 -0.45
N GLN A 89 8.56 -26.35 -0.52
CA GLN A 89 9.19 -25.07 -0.89
C GLN A 89 9.50 -24.16 0.31
N ALA A 90 9.12 -24.52 1.52
CA ALA A 90 9.33 -23.70 2.71
C ALA A 90 10.82 -23.51 3.04
N ILE A 91 11.64 -24.54 2.87
CA ILE A 91 13.08 -24.47 3.15
C ILE A 91 13.81 -23.55 2.15
N PRO A 92 13.69 -23.71 0.82
CA PRO A 92 14.36 -22.80 -0.12
C PRO A 92 13.84 -21.37 -0.02
N ALA A 93 12.54 -21.16 0.22
CA ALA A 93 11.98 -19.84 0.46
C ALA A 93 12.58 -19.18 1.72
N GLY A 94 12.70 -19.92 2.82
CA GLY A 94 13.34 -19.45 4.05
C GLY A 94 14.80 -19.01 3.83
N ILE A 95 15.57 -19.76 3.06
CA ILE A 95 16.97 -19.39 2.73
C ILE A 95 17.02 -18.08 1.93
N VAL A 96 16.13 -17.90 0.94
CA VAL A 96 16.07 -16.68 0.14
C VAL A 96 15.70 -15.48 1.01
N VAL A 97 14.71 -15.60 1.89
CA VAL A 97 14.28 -14.53 2.81
C VAL A 97 15.41 -14.17 3.78
N LEU A 98 16.08 -15.15 4.39
CA LEU A 98 17.22 -14.91 5.27
C LEU A 98 18.38 -14.25 4.53
N GLY A 99 18.68 -14.68 3.29
CA GLY A 99 19.68 -14.05 2.44
C GLY A 99 19.35 -12.58 2.15
N LEU A 100 18.10 -12.29 1.81
CA LEU A 100 17.64 -10.92 1.57
C LEU A 100 17.75 -10.05 2.84
N LEU A 101 17.32 -10.56 3.99
CA LEU A 101 17.44 -9.87 5.28
C LEU A 101 18.90 -9.63 5.66
N ALA A 102 19.80 -10.58 5.39
CA ALA A 102 21.23 -10.42 5.63
C ALA A 102 21.83 -9.32 4.73
N VAL A 103 21.48 -9.28 3.44
CA VAL A 103 21.92 -8.23 2.52
C VAL A 103 21.41 -6.86 2.97
N VAL A 104 20.12 -6.73 3.31
CA VAL A 104 19.55 -5.48 3.81
C VAL A 104 20.23 -5.06 5.12
N GLY A 105 20.41 -5.97 6.07
CA GLY A 105 21.11 -5.70 7.32
C GLY A 105 22.58 -5.27 7.09
N TRP A 106 23.27 -5.92 6.17
CA TRP A 106 24.63 -5.53 5.79
C TRP A 106 24.69 -4.14 5.15
N LEU A 107 23.74 -3.80 4.26
CA LEU A 107 23.64 -2.47 3.65
C LEU A 107 23.38 -1.39 4.70
N ILE A 108 22.51 -1.63 5.70
CA ILE A 108 22.23 -0.70 6.77
C ILE A 108 23.46 -0.48 7.66
N THR A 109 24.21 -1.54 7.98
CA THR A 109 25.38 -1.46 8.88
C THR A 109 26.64 -0.95 8.19
N LYS A 110 26.85 -1.29 6.91
CA LYS A 110 28.01 -0.88 6.12
C LYS A 110 27.75 0.36 5.26
N GLY A 111 26.50 0.58 4.86
CA GLY A 111 26.13 1.77 4.13
C GLY A 111 26.30 2.99 5.03
N ARG A 112 27.32 3.81 4.76
CA ARG A 112 27.41 5.16 5.31
C ARG A 112 26.28 5.99 4.68
N ILE A 113 25.06 5.81 5.18
CA ILE A 113 23.95 6.70 4.83
C ILE A 113 24.26 8.02 5.54
N THR A 114 25.15 8.82 4.94
CA THR A 114 25.31 10.21 5.32
C THR A 114 24.08 10.96 4.82
N VAL A 115 22.95 10.76 5.52
CA VAL A 115 21.80 11.63 5.34
C VAL A 115 22.23 12.99 5.86
N PRO A 116 22.26 14.05 5.03
CA PRO A 116 22.51 15.39 5.53
C PRO A 116 21.34 15.78 6.43
N LEU A 117 21.51 15.53 7.73
CA LEU A 117 20.56 15.93 8.76
C LEU A 117 20.43 17.47 8.70
N GLY A 118 19.21 17.97 8.65
CA GLY A 118 18.94 19.40 8.71
C GLY A 118 18.92 20.15 7.37
N LYS A 119 18.76 19.46 6.24
CA LYS A 119 18.69 20.09 4.92
C LYS A 119 17.42 20.91 4.68
N TYR A 120 16.40 20.73 5.50
CA TYR A 120 15.12 21.42 5.35
C TYR A 120 14.84 22.29 6.58
N THR A 121 14.52 23.56 6.34
CA THR A 121 14.10 24.49 7.38
C THR A 121 12.68 24.15 7.84
N GLU A 122 12.34 24.50 9.09
CA GLU A 122 10.99 24.34 9.65
C GLU A 122 9.90 24.93 8.73
N GLU A 123 10.21 26.00 8.02
CA GLU A 123 9.30 26.63 7.07
C GLU A 123 8.96 25.72 5.88
N VAL A 124 9.93 24.98 5.34
CA VAL A 124 9.75 24.01 4.26
C VAL A 124 8.94 22.82 4.71
N LEU A 125 9.16 22.37 5.95
CA LEU A 125 8.41 21.26 6.54
C LEU A 125 6.95 21.64 6.82
N THR A 126 6.70 22.89 7.21
CA THR A 126 5.33 23.39 7.44
C THR A 126 4.55 23.55 6.14
N LYS A 127 5.22 23.94 5.04
CA LYS A 127 4.65 24.07 3.69
C LYS A 127 4.79 22.78 2.85
N ASN A 128 4.84 21.63 3.47
CA ASN A 128 5.09 20.35 2.81
C ASN A 128 4.23 20.11 1.56
N THR A 129 2.94 20.41 1.61
CA THR A 129 2.01 20.25 0.47
C THR A 129 2.38 21.15 -0.72
N GLU A 130 2.77 22.40 -0.45
CA GLU A 130 3.18 23.35 -1.49
C GLU A 130 4.49 22.91 -2.16
N VAL A 131 5.45 22.46 -1.36
CA VAL A 131 6.76 21.98 -1.84
C VAL A 131 6.60 20.74 -2.72
N VAL A 132 5.77 19.78 -2.29
CA VAL A 132 5.45 18.58 -3.10
C VAL A 132 4.75 18.97 -4.39
N GLY A 133 3.75 19.86 -4.33
CA GLY A 133 3.06 20.36 -5.52
C GLY A 133 4.02 21.06 -6.50
N LYS A 134 4.87 21.96 -6.01
CA LYS A 134 5.85 22.63 -6.85
C LYS A 134 6.82 21.65 -7.51
N SER A 135 7.34 20.70 -6.76
CA SER A 135 8.24 19.67 -7.29
C SER A 135 7.55 18.82 -8.37
N LEU A 136 6.28 18.47 -8.18
CA LEU A 136 5.49 17.68 -9.10
C LEU A 136 5.30 18.39 -10.45
N TYR A 137 5.03 19.72 -10.44
CA TYR A 137 4.79 20.50 -11.64
C TYR A 137 6.06 21.08 -12.29
N THR A 138 7.24 20.93 -11.67
CA THR A 138 8.52 21.40 -12.24
C THR A 138 9.48 20.27 -12.56
N GLN A 139 9.86 19.47 -11.57
CA GLN A 139 10.87 18.42 -11.73
C GLN A 139 10.26 17.08 -12.19
N TYR A 140 9.02 16.79 -11.79
CA TYR A 140 8.34 15.51 -12.02
C TYR A 140 7.12 15.65 -12.93
N ILE A 141 7.13 16.64 -13.84
CA ILE A 141 6.01 16.89 -14.75
C ILE A 141 5.74 15.69 -15.67
N PHE A 142 6.76 15.06 -16.22
CA PHE A 142 6.61 13.91 -17.10
C PHE A 142 5.98 12.69 -16.40
N PRO A 143 6.48 12.23 -15.23
CA PRO A 143 5.79 11.20 -14.44
C PRO A 143 4.34 11.58 -14.07
N PHE A 144 4.08 12.85 -13.78
CA PHE A 144 2.73 13.34 -13.49
C PHE A 144 1.78 13.17 -14.69
N GLU A 145 2.23 13.53 -15.90
CA GLU A 145 1.44 13.34 -17.13
C GLU A 145 1.16 11.86 -17.41
N VAL A 146 2.15 10.99 -17.25
CA VAL A 146 1.98 9.54 -17.43
C VAL A 146 0.96 8.97 -16.46
N VAL A 147 1.01 9.36 -15.19
CA VAL A 147 0.03 8.93 -14.18
C VAL A 147 -1.37 9.45 -14.51
N SER A 148 -1.49 10.69 -15.00
CA SER A 148 -2.78 11.25 -15.39
C SER A 148 -3.44 10.47 -16.54
N LEU A 149 -2.66 10.07 -17.55
CA LEU A 149 -3.13 9.19 -18.64
C LEU A 149 -3.53 7.82 -18.11
N LEU A 150 -2.77 7.25 -17.19
CA LEU A 150 -3.09 5.96 -16.57
C LEU A 150 -4.43 6.02 -15.82
N LEU A 151 -4.66 7.09 -15.06
CA LEU A 151 -5.93 7.31 -14.36
C LEU A 151 -7.11 7.46 -15.34
N LEU A 152 -6.90 8.19 -16.46
CA LEU A 152 -7.90 8.31 -17.51
C LEU A 152 -8.26 6.96 -18.12
N VAL A 153 -7.26 6.16 -18.49
CA VAL A 153 -7.46 4.82 -19.04
C VAL A 153 -8.17 3.90 -18.04
N ALA A 154 -7.81 3.95 -16.78
CA ALA A 154 -8.47 3.19 -15.73
C ALA A 154 -9.96 3.57 -15.59
N LEU A 155 -10.26 4.88 -15.62
CA LEU A 155 -11.63 5.38 -15.57
C LEU A 155 -12.46 4.91 -16.78
N VAL A 156 -11.93 5.08 -18.00
CA VAL A 156 -12.59 4.63 -19.23
C VAL A 156 -12.79 3.12 -19.20
N GLY A 157 -11.77 2.35 -18.78
CA GLY A 157 -11.87 0.90 -18.65
C GLY A 157 -12.98 0.46 -17.71
N ALA A 158 -13.10 1.10 -16.53
CA ALA A 158 -14.15 0.83 -15.57
C ALA A 158 -15.55 1.10 -16.16
N ILE A 159 -15.73 2.21 -16.86
CA ILE A 159 -17.00 2.57 -17.50
C ILE A 159 -17.37 1.55 -18.58
N VAL A 160 -16.44 1.16 -19.44
CA VAL A 160 -16.68 0.20 -20.54
C VAL A 160 -17.10 -1.17 -20.00
N LEU A 161 -16.47 -1.63 -18.91
CA LEU A 161 -16.82 -2.90 -18.26
C LEU A 161 -18.27 -2.88 -17.73
N VAL A 162 -18.66 -1.82 -17.05
CA VAL A 162 -20.03 -1.65 -16.52
C VAL A 162 -21.06 -1.56 -17.65
N MET A 163 -20.77 -0.84 -18.73
CA MET A 163 -21.68 -0.71 -19.87
C MET A 163 -21.89 -2.04 -20.60
N LYS A 164 -20.84 -2.84 -20.75
CA LYS A 164 -20.91 -4.16 -21.40
C LYS A 164 -21.83 -5.13 -20.66
N GLU A 165 -21.84 -5.10 -19.34
CA GLU A 165 -22.74 -5.95 -18.55
C GLU A 165 -24.20 -5.50 -18.66
N ARG A 166 -24.49 -4.21 -18.67
CA ARG A 166 -25.85 -3.68 -18.87
C ARG A 166 -26.44 -4.07 -20.22
N GLY A 167 -25.63 -4.09 -21.29
CA GLY A 167 -26.08 -4.51 -22.62
C GLY A 167 -26.48 -6.00 -22.70
N LYS A 168 -25.83 -6.88 -21.93
CA LYS A 168 -26.19 -8.31 -21.87
C LYS A 168 -27.46 -8.56 -21.06
N GLY A 169 -27.71 -7.83 -20.00
CA GLY A 169 -28.92 -7.97 -19.17
C GLY A 169 -30.20 -7.50 -19.88
N ALA A 170 -30.12 -6.49 -20.75
CA ALA A 170 -31.26 -5.97 -21.49
C ALA A 170 -31.71 -6.87 -22.67
N GLY A 171 -30.85 -7.77 -23.14
CA GLY A 171 -31.17 -8.72 -24.24
C GLY A 171 -31.88 -10.00 -23.81
N SER A 172 -31.88 -10.32 -22.52
CA SER A 172 -32.42 -11.57 -21.97
C SER A 172 -33.91 -11.49 -21.53
N SER A 173 -34.52 -10.31 -21.61
CA SER A 173 -35.92 -10.09 -21.17
C SER A 173 -36.89 -9.80 -22.33
N ARG A 174 -36.68 -10.35 -23.54
CA ARG A 174 -37.73 -10.40 -24.56
C ARG A 174 -38.39 -11.76 -24.55
N PRO A 175 -39.70 -11.79 -24.34
CA PRO A 175 -40.51 -13.02 -24.37
C PRO A 175 -40.54 -13.67 -25.72
#